data_581b685cf8cd0ce273e3c4eceae81e83
#
_entry.id   581b685cf8cd0ce273e3c4eceae81e83
#
_cell.length_a   1.000
_cell.length_b   1.000
_cell.length_c   1.000
_cell.angle_alpha   90.00
_cell.angle_beta   90.00
_cell.angle_gamma   90.00
#
_symmetry.space_group_name_H-M   'P 1'
#
loop_
_entity.id
_entity.type
_entity.pdbx_description
1 polymer ?
#
loop_
_entity_poly.entity_id
_entity_poly.type
_entity_poly.pdbx_seq_one_letter_code
_entity_poly.pdbx_strand_id
1 'polypeptide(L)'
;FPYTTLFRSVTLFSKKDGSATSLPFTKTDENIVKATGGPFGDMKLNAKHVSSLYKLGDEVYVNEVTADVIYRIEKSDALTPLVQRTPSYQEAVGKDYFLVMTGANARYYFFKRQQALLEFKGNAATDTKSTFVAYDRKQKSILQPTFIHSDYPSLNITLDKLKQCAGSSNRCFLLMEAFKLKEALAEGKLKGTLQSIAEKLHEEDNPVLMVIEFKK
;
A
#
# COMPACT_ATOMS: atom_id res chain seq x y z
N PHE A 1 24.52 22.41 -12.35
CA PHE A 1 23.29 21.83 -12.96
C PHE A 1 22.29 21.53 -11.87
N PRO A 2 21.07 22.09 -11.90
CA PRO A 2 20.04 21.74 -10.95
C PRO A 2 19.41 20.41 -11.35
N TYR A 3 20.01 19.29 -10.94
CA TYR A 3 19.51 17.93 -11.19
C TYR A 3 18.27 17.56 -10.37
N THR A 4 17.64 18.50 -9.70
CA THR A 4 16.53 18.19 -8.77
C THR A 4 15.14 18.26 -9.38
N THR A 5 14.99 18.65 -10.66
CA THR A 5 13.67 18.90 -11.24
C THR A 5 13.12 17.78 -12.13
N LEU A 6 13.93 16.80 -12.49
CA LEU A 6 13.57 15.78 -13.49
C LEU A 6 12.80 14.56 -12.95
N PHE A 7 12.67 14.37 -11.64
CA PHE A 7 12.07 13.16 -11.07
C PHE A 7 10.71 13.37 -10.38
N ARG A 8 10.04 14.49 -10.64
CA ARG A 8 8.76 14.84 -9.98
C ARG A 8 7.58 14.92 -10.94
N SER A 9 7.65 14.22 -12.06
CA SER A 9 6.54 14.11 -13.00
C SER A 9 6.24 12.65 -13.32
N VAL A 10 4.98 12.33 -13.49
CA VAL A 10 4.60 11.07 -14.15
C VAL A 10 4.77 11.29 -15.63
N THR A 11 5.60 10.48 -16.27
CA THR A 11 5.78 10.52 -17.72
C THR A 11 5.00 9.37 -18.33
N LEU A 12 4.09 9.70 -19.22
CA LEU A 12 3.35 8.75 -20.03
C LEU A 12 4.07 8.55 -21.36
N PHE A 13 4.28 7.30 -21.73
CA PHE A 13 4.84 6.94 -23.02
C PHE A 13 3.78 6.32 -23.92
N SER A 14 3.60 6.89 -25.11
CA SER A 14 2.72 6.34 -26.12
C SER A 14 3.35 5.07 -26.72
N LYS A 15 2.60 3.96 -26.68
CA LYS A 15 3.04 2.71 -27.34
C LYS A 15 2.96 2.78 -28.85
N LYS A 16 2.26 3.78 -29.40
CA LYS A 16 2.03 3.90 -30.83
C LYS A 16 3.22 4.54 -31.55
N ASP A 17 3.80 5.57 -30.96
CA ASP A 17 4.81 6.43 -31.58
C ASP A 17 6.01 6.75 -30.68
N GLY A 18 6.01 6.25 -29.44
CA GLY A 18 7.08 6.51 -28.47
C GLY A 18 7.08 7.92 -27.90
N SER A 19 6.08 8.75 -28.22
CA SER A 19 5.99 10.10 -27.67
C SER A 19 5.86 10.08 -26.15
N ALA A 20 6.42 11.09 -25.48
CA ALA A 20 6.41 11.22 -24.03
C ALA A 20 5.67 12.48 -23.62
N THR A 21 4.71 12.35 -22.69
CA THR A 21 3.98 13.46 -22.10
C THR A 21 4.22 13.46 -20.58
N SER A 22 4.71 14.58 -20.06
CA SER A 22 4.89 14.75 -18.62
C SER A 22 3.64 15.37 -17.99
N LEU A 23 3.07 14.67 -16.99
CA LEU A 23 1.95 15.19 -16.22
C LEU A 23 2.47 16.04 -15.05
N PRO A 24 1.99 17.28 -14.89
CA PRO A 24 2.43 18.13 -13.79
C PRO A 24 1.91 17.61 -12.47
N PHE A 25 2.82 17.33 -11.53
CA PHE A 25 2.49 17.08 -10.13
C PHE A 25 2.59 18.39 -9.33
N THR A 26 1.65 18.56 -8.40
CA THR A 26 1.77 19.64 -7.42
C THR A 26 2.95 19.32 -6.50
N LYS A 27 3.99 20.13 -6.57
CA LYS A 27 5.17 20.02 -5.72
C LYS A 27 4.78 20.25 -4.26
N THR A 28 5.02 19.26 -3.42
CA THR A 28 5.21 19.50 -1.98
C THR A 28 6.71 19.72 -1.76
N ASP A 29 7.10 20.87 -1.25
CA ASP A 29 8.48 21.35 -1.33
C ASP A 29 9.49 20.60 -0.45
N GLU A 30 9.11 19.89 0.58
CA GLU A 30 10.03 19.07 1.38
C GLU A 30 9.33 17.91 2.08
N ASN A 31 9.78 16.71 1.78
CA ASN A 31 9.32 15.47 2.39
C ASN A 31 10.14 15.17 3.62
N ILE A 32 9.80 15.74 4.75
CA ILE A 32 10.56 15.56 5.97
C ILE A 32 9.87 14.55 6.87
N VAL A 33 10.54 13.41 7.07
CA VAL A 33 10.22 12.48 8.15
C VAL A 33 11.09 12.85 9.34
N LYS A 34 10.49 13.08 10.50
CA LYS A 34 11.25 13.25 11.74
C LYS A 34 11.70 11.89 12.24
N ALA A 35 12.97 11.78 12.58
CA ALA A 35 13.54 10.64 13.27
C ALA A 35 14.05 11.11 14.65
N THR A 36 13.69 10.38 15.70
CA THR A 36 14.07 10.71 17.07
C THR A 36 14.72 9.54 17.77
N GLY A 37 15.59 9.80 18.73
CA GLY A 37 16.22 8.78 19.57
C GLY A 37 17.33 7.98 18.88
N GLY A 38 17.76 8.36 17.70
CA GLY A 38 18.86 7.71 17.00
C GLY A 38 20.26 8.06 17.55
N PRO A 39 21.32 7.36 17.10
CA PRO A 39 22.69 7.59 17.56
C PRO A 39 23.21 8.99 17.23
N PHE A 40 22.55 9.71 16.34
CA PHE A 40 22.89 11.08 15.91
C PHE A 40 21.91 12.13 16.46
N GLY A 41 21.05 11.77 17.42
CA GLY A 41 19.99 12.63 17.95
C GLY A 41 18.79 12.76 17.00
N ASP A 42 18.04 13.85 17.19
CA ASP A 42 16.86 14.11 16.36
C ASP A 42 17.27 14.57 14.97
N MET A 43 16.79 13.88 13.97
CA MET A 43 17.12 14.11 12.57
C MET A 43 15.87 14.38 11.75
N LYS A 44 16.04 15.19 10.71
CA LYS A 44 15.06 15.31 9.63
C LYS A 44 15.55 14.47 8.46
N LEU A 45 14.80 13.45 8.11
CA LEU A 45 15.08 12.59 6.96
C LEU A 45 14.22 13.04 5.79
N ASN A 46 14.85 13.22 4.64
CA ASN A 46 14.08 13.35 3.40
C ASN A 46 13.50 11.98 3.07
N ALA A 47 12.18 11.83 3.18
CA ALA A 47 11.53 10.67 2.62
C ALA A 47 11.79 10.69 1.11
N LYS A 48 12.51 9.67 0.62
CA LYS A 48 12.64 9.49 -0.83
C LYS A 48 11.22 9.41 -1.40
N HIS A 49 10.99 10.12 -2.48
CA HIS A 49 9.71 10.11 -3.18
C HIS A 49 9.33 8.67 -3.53
N VAL A 50 8.38 8.14 -2.82
CA VAL A 50 7.78 6.84 -3.14
C VAL A 50 6.46 7.16 -3.82
N SER A 51 6.55 7.40 -5.12
CA SER A 51 5.35 7.46 -5.95
C SER A 51 4.89 6.03 -6.24
N SER A 52 3.63 5.78 -6.03
CA SER A 52 3.01 4.50 -6.33
C SER A 52 1.98 4.67 -7.43
N LEU A 53 2.07 3.83 -8.45
CA LEU A 53 1.08 3.72 -9.51
C LEU A 53 0.23 2.48 -9.25
N TYR A 54 -1.06 2.65 -9.21
CA TYR A 54 -2.02 1.55 -9.09
C TYR A 54 -2.90 1.49 -10.32
N LYS A 55 -3.03 0.31 -10.89
CA LYS A 55 -3.91 0.06 -12.02
C LYS A 55 -5.09 -0.80 -11.58
N LEU A 56 -6.30 -0.36 -11.91
CA LEU A 56 -7.54 -1.07 -11.65
C LEU A 56 -8.38 -1.08 -12.93
N GLY A 57 -8.42 -2.21 -13.62
CA GLY A 57 -9.00 -2.25 -14.96
C GLY A 57 -8.29 -1.27 -15.88
N ASP A 58 -9.01 -0.30 -16.42
CA ASP A 58 -8.47 0.78 -17.25
C ASP A 58 -8.13 2.06 -16.46
N GLU A 59 -8.44 2.11 -15.18
CA GLU A 59 -8.14 3.25 -14.32
C GLU A 59 -6.70 3.16 -13.78
N VAL A 60 -5.99 4.27 -13.81
CA VAL A 60 -4.64 4.40 -13.24
C VAL A 60 -4.65 5.50 -12.19
N TYR A 61 -4.12 5.20 -11.02
CA TYR A 61 -4.03 6.11 -9.90
C TYR A 61 -2.58 6.42 -9.58
N VAL A 62 -2.34 7.68 -9.25
CA VAL A 62 -1.02 8.16 -8.83
C VAL A 62 -1.11 8.62 -7.39
N ASN A 63 -0.31 8.02 -6.54
CA ASN A 63 -0.13 8.39 -5.15
C ASN A 63 1.34 8.69 -4.87
N GLU A 64 1.63 9.91 -4.51
CA GLU A 64 2.89 10.27 -3.89
C GLU A 64 2.67 10.33 -2.37
N VAL A 65 3.50 9.63 -1.58
CA VAL A 65 3.31 9.46 -0.12
C VAL A 65 3.16 10.78 0.62
N THR A 66 3.79 11.81 0.12
CA THR A 66 3.83 13.15 0.74
C THR A 66 2.94 14.17 0.03
N ALA A 67 2.27 13.77 -1.06
CA ALA A 67 1.27 14.62 -1.69
C ALA A 67 -0.04 14.59 -0.89
N ASP A 68 -0.69 15.73 -0.81
CA ASP A 68 -1.99 15.86 -0.16
C ASP A 68 -3.13 15.33 -1.04
N VAL A 69 -2.85 15.01 -2.30
CA VAL A 69 -3.85 14.59 -3.27
C VAL A 69 -3.42 13.30 -3.96
N ILE A 70 -4.34 12.36 -4.02
CA ILE A 70 -4.23 11.18 -4.88
C ILE A 70 -4.99 11.47 -6.16
N TYR A 71 -4.35 11.27 -7.30
CA TYR A 71 -4.92 11.55 -8.60
C TYR A 71 -5.28 10.28 -9.35
N ARG A 72 -6.32 10.39 -10.17
CA ARG A 72 -6.60 9.45 -11.24
C ARG A 72 -6.12 10.04 -12.57
N ILE A 73 -5.45 9.21 -13.38
CA ILE A 73 -5.08 9.57 -14.75
C ILE A 73 -6.25 9.25 -15.64
N GLU A 74 -6.77 10.26 -16.32
CA GLU A 74 -7.86 10.11 -17.29
C GLU A 74 -7.33 9.62 -18.65
N LYS A 75 -8.22 9.11 -19.49
CA LYS A 75 -7.87 8.71 -20.87
C LYS A 75 -7.36 9.87 -21.74
N SER A 76 -7.67 11.09 -21.34
CA SER A 76 -7.19 12.34 -21.94
C SER A 76 -5.82 12.78 -21.45
N ASP A 77 -5.13 11.93 -20.67
CA ASP A 77 -3.87 12.27 -20.00
C ASP A 77 -3.98 13.41 -18.97
N ALA A 78 -5.20 13.73 -18.53
CA ALA A 78 -5.44 14.70 -17.49
C ALA A 78 -5.40 14.02 -16.10
N LEU A 79 -4.99 14.80 -15.07
CA LEU A 79 -5.02 14.38 -13.67
C LEU A 79 -6.30 14.88 -13.01
N THR A 80 -7.13 13.96 -12.53
CA THR A 80 -8.32 14.29 -11.76
C THR A 80 -8.08 13.97 -10.28
N PRO A 81 -8.24 14.96 -9.36
CA PRO A 81 -8.10 14.70 -7.93
C PRO A 81 -9.18 13.70 -7.47
N LEU A 82 -8.74 12.66 -6.77
CA LEU A 82 -9.62 11.59 -6.29
C LEU A 82 -9.83 11.64 -4.78
N VAL A 83 -8.74 11.82 -4.05
CA VAL A 83 -8.73 11.91 -2.59
C VAL A 83 -7.86 13.08 -2.21
N GLN A 84 -8.39 13.96 -1.37
CA GLN A 84 -7.63 15.05 -0.78
C GLN A 84 -7.46 14.78 0.72
N ARG A 85 -6.23 14.93 1.18
CA ARG A 85 -5.89 14.81 2.59
C ARG A 85 -6.20 16.11 3.34
N THR A 86 -6.79 15.96 4.52
CA THR A 86 -7.03 17.07 5.46
C THR A 86 -6.71 16.57 6.88
N PRO A 87 -5.87 17.24 7.68
CA PRO A 87 -5.05 18.40 7.30
C PRO A 87 -3.97 18.04 6.26
N SER A 88 -3.37 19.05 5.65
CA SER A 88 -2.27 18.85 4.70
C SER A 88 -1.06 18.22 5.37
N TYR A 89 -0.20 17.58 4.58
CA TYR A 89 1.03 16.99 5.11
C TYR A 89 1.92 18.01 5.82
N GLN A 90 2.02 19.22 5.28
CA GLN A 90 2.82 20.31 5.87
C GLN A 90 2.28 20.78 7.21
N GLU A 91 0.96 20.85 7.36
CA GLU A 91 0.29 21.22 8.63
C GLU A 91 0.43 20.13 9.68
N ALA A 92 0.58 18.89 9.23
CA ALA A 92 0.59 17.70 10.08
C ALA A 92 2.00 17.23 10.47
N VAL A 93 3.06 17.87 9.98
CA VAL A 93 4.45 17.45 10.21
C VAL A 93 4.76 17.29 11.70
N GLY A 94 5.07 16.07 12.08
CA GLY A 94 5.45 15.68 13.44
C GLY A 94 4.31 15.30 14.38
N LYS A 95 3.07 15.36 13.93
CA LYS A 95 1.90 14.92 14.71
C LYS A 95 1.05 13.88 14.00
N ASP A 96 1.31 13.62 12.73
CA ASP A 96 0.36 12.91 11.89
C ASP A 96 0.94 11.78 11.05
N TYR A 97 0.12 11.23 10.22
CA TYR A 97 0.32 10.02 9.48
C TYR A 97 0.34 10.31 7.98
N PHE A 98 1.16 9.57 7.26
CA PHE A 98 1.00 9.46 5.82
C PHE A 98 -0.23 8.64 5.49
N LEU A 99 -0.96 9.07 4.48
CA LEU A 99 -2.00 8.27 3.87
C LEU A 99 -1.47 7.73 2.54
N VAL A 100 -1.24 6.43 2.50
CA VAL A 100 -0.71 5.75 1.32
C VAL A 100 -1.80 4.87 0.74
N MET A 101 -2.13 5.05 -0.53
CA MET A 101 -3.01 4.13 -1.23
C MET A 101 -2.26 2.80 -1.42
N THR A 102 -2.83 1.70 -0.97
CA THR A 102 -2.25 0.35 -1.07
C THR A 102 -2.91 -0.51 -2.12
N GLY A 103 -4.06 -0.09 -2.61
CA GLY A 103 -4.79 -0.78 -3.65
C GLY A 103 -6.18 -0.22 -3.86
N ALA A 104 -6.84 -0.73 -4.88
CA ALA A 104 -8.21 -0.40 -5.21
C ALA A 104 -8.94 -1.59 -5.83
N ASN A 105 -10.25 -1.63 -5.67
CA ASN A 105 -11.12 -2.50 -6.46
C ASN A 105 -12.39 -1.74 -6.88
N ALA A 106 -13.33 -2.42 -7.52
CA ALA A 106 -14.55 -1.77 -8.01
C ALA A 106 -15.34 -1.06 -6.90
N ARG A 107 -15.27 -1.54 -5.66
CA ARG A 107 -16.02 -1.02 -4.52
C ARG A 107 -15.18 -0.23 -3.54
N TYR A 108 -13.92 -0.60 -3.31
CA TYR A 108 -13.10 -0.06 -2.23
C TYR A 108 -11.83 0.59 -2.74
N TYR A 109 -11.43 1.70 -2.11
CA TYR A 109 -10.05 2.19 -2.09
C TYR A 109 -9.43 1.80 -0.77
N PHE A 110 -8.23 1.20 -0.80
CA PHE A 110 -7.50 0.75 0.38
C PHE A 110 -6.34 1.68 0.67
N PHE A 111 -6.22 2.06 1.93
CA PHE A 111 -5.17 2.96 2.38
C PHE A 111 -4.46 2.39 3.60
N LYS A 112 -3.17 2.69 3.69
CA LYS A 112 -2.37 2.56 4.90
C LYS A 112 -2.18 3.95 5.49
N ARG A 113 -2.62 4.14 6.72
CA ARG A 113 -2.30 5.30 7.54
C ARG A 113 -1.05 4.95 8.34
N GLN A 114 0.08 5.55 8.02
CA GLN A 114 1.37 5.28 8.62
C GLN A 114 1.89 6.49 9.35
N GLN A 115 2.38 6.31 10.58
CA GLN A 115 2.98 7.39 11.35
C GLN A 115 4.20 7.98 10.63
N ALA A 116 4.26 9.31 10.57
CA ALA A 116 5.34 10.05 9.91
C ALA A 116 6.56 10.28 10.84
N LEU A 117 6.65 9.53 11.94
CA LEU A 117 7.71 9.60 12.92
C LEU A 117 8.43 8.26 12.97
N LEU A 118 9.74 8.27 12.76
CA LEU A 118 10.63 7.14 13.02
C LEU A 118 11.23 7.31 14.42
N GLU A 119 10.97 6.35 15.28
CA GLU A 119 11.61 6.27 16.60
C GLU A 119 12.72 5.23 16.55
N PHE A 120 13.87 5.55 17.13
CA PHE A 120 14.98 4.62 17.26
C PHE A 120 15.13 4.15 18.69
N LYS A 121 15.39 2.87 18.87
CA LYS A 121 15.90 2.29 20.12
C LYS A 121 17.33 1.80 19.88
N GLY A 122 18.31 2.59 20.31
CA GLY A 122 19.69 2.38 19.91
C GLY A 122 19.87 2.58 18.40
N ASN A 123 20.44 1.60 17.72
CA ASN A 123 20.69 1.64 16.27
C ASN A 123 19.53 1.08 15.42
N ALA A 124 18.49 0.54 16.03
CA ALA A 124 17.36 -0.04 15.34
C ALA A 124 16.16 0.91 15.30
N ALA A 125 15.58 1.10 14.11
CA ALA A 125 14.31 1.79 14.00
C ALA A 125 13.20 0.93 14.59
N THR A 126 12.32 1.52 15.39
CA THR A 126 11.12 0.86 15.85
C THR A 126 10.09 0.79 14.71
N ASP A 127 9.25 -0.24 14.75
CA ASP A 127 8.15 -0.34 13.79
C ASP A 127 7.21 0.85 13.92
N THR A 128 7.01 1.55 12.80
CA THR A 128 6.06 2.65 12.74
C THR A 128 4.64 2.13 12.87
N LYS A 129 3.86 2.74 13.77
CA LYS A 129 2.45 2.38 13.92
C LYS A 129 1.72 2.66 12.61
N SER A 130 1.03 1.66 12.12
CA SER A 130 0.21 1.77 10.91
C SER A 130 -1.18 1.20 11.14
N THR A 131 -2.16 1.78 10.47
CA THR A 131 -3.55 1.34 10.49
C THR A 131 -4.04 1.27 9.06
N PHE A 132 -4.78 0.22 8.73
CA PHE A 132 -5.39 0.08 7.42
C PHE A 132 -6.82 0.56 7.46
N VAL A 133 -7.20 1.31 6.44
CA VAL A 133 -8.57 1.79 6.26
C VAL A 133 -9.01 1.53 4.83
N ALA A 134 -10.31 1.37 4.63
CA ALA A 134 -10.91 1.26 3.32
C ALA A 134 -12.00 2.31 3.17
N TYR A 135 -12.08 2.94 2.01
CA TYR A 135 -13.18 3.79 1.63
C TYR A 135 -14.15 3.00 0.75
N ASP A 136 -15.37 2.82 1.22
CA ASP A 136 -16.46 2.22 0.44
C ASP A 136 -17.04 3.25 -0.53
N ARG A 137 -16.76 3.07 -1.81
CA ARG A 137 -17.20 3.97 -2.90
C ARG A 137 -18.72 4.03 -3.03
N LYS A 138 -19.41 2.94 -2.70
CA LYS A 138 -20.88 2.82 -2.78
C LYS A 138 -21.56 3.51 -1.59
N GLN A 139 -21.07 3.22 -0.38
CA GLN A 139 -21.65 3.79 0.84
C GLN A 139 -21.06 5.15 1.21
N LYS A 140 -19.98 5.58 0.53
CA LYS A 140 -19.24 6.83 0.81
C LYS A 140 -18.81 6.93 2.27
N SER A 141 -18.35 5.81 2.82
CA SER A 141 -17.94 5.69 4.23
C SER A 141 -16.55 5.11 4.35
N ILE A 142 -15.87 5.48 5.43
CA ILE A 142 -14.58 4.92 5.80
C ILE A 142 -14.81 3.81 6.81
N LEU A 143 -14.13 2.68 6.59
CA LEU A 143 -14.16 1.53 7.50
C LEU A 143 -12.75 1.02 7.74
N GLN A 144 -12.58 0.33 8.85
CA GLN A 144 -11.35 -0.37 9.19
C GLN A 144 -11.58 -1.87 8.99
N PRO A 145 -11.15 -2.44 7.85
CA PRO A 145 -11.43 -3.83 7.54
C PRO A 145 -10.59 -4.77 8.39
N THR A 146 -11.20 -5.86 8.82
CA THR A 146 -10.52 -7.01 9.40
C THR A 146 -10.75 -8.21 8.48
N PHE A 147 -9.67 -8.87 8.08
CA PHE A 147 -9.75 -10.07 7.26
C PHE A 147 -9.54 -11.29 8.13
N ILE A 148 -10.49 -12.20 8.09
CA ILE A 148 -10.43 -13.46 8.85
C ILE A 148 -10.51 -14.61 7.85
N HIS A 149 -9.55 -15.52 7.91
CA HIS A 149 -9.60 -16.76 7.16
C HIS A 149 -10.37 -17.81 7.95
N SER A 150 -11.41 -18.40 7.36
CA SER A 150 -12.27 -19.38 8.05
C SER A 150 -11.48 -20.60 8.54
N ASP A 151 -10.55 -21.07 7.72
CA ASP A 151 -9.75 -22.28 8.02
C ASP A 151 -8.48 -21.98 8.82
N TYR A 152 -8.13 -20.70 9.00
CA TYR A 152 -6.99 -20.25 9.80
C TYR A 152 -7.32 -18.94 10.51
N PRO A 153 -8.20 -18.98 11.53
CA PRO A 153 -8.72 -17.75 12.18
C PRO A 153 -7.66 -16.87 12.85
N SER A 154 -6.55 -17.43 13.27
CA SER A 154 -5.42 -16.70 13.86
C SER A 154 -4.46 -16.09 12.84
N LEU A 155 -4.69 -16.31 11.54
CA LEU A 155 -3.89 -15.68 10.49
C LEU A 155 -4.12 -14.18 10.46
N ASN A 156 -3.06 -13.42 10.72
CA ASN A 156 -3.11 -11.98 10.59
C ASN A 156 -2.98 -11.57 9.11
N ILE A 157 -4.11 -11.30 8.47
CA ILE A 157 -4.17 -10.80 7.10
C ILE A 157 -4.28 -9.29 7.14
N THR A 158 -3.26 -8.61 6.66
CA THR A 158 -3.21 -7.15 6.55
C THR A 158 -3.19 -6.72 5.08
N LEU A 159 -3.72 -5.54 4.78
CA LEU A 159 -3.85 -5.06 3.40
C LEU A 159 -2.53 -4.93 2.64
N ASP A 160 -1.42 -4.68 3.34
CA ASP A 160 -0.09 -4.60 2.74
C ASP A 160 0.46 -5.95 2.26
N LYS A 161 -0.04 -7.03 2.82
CA LYS A 161 0.30 -8.40 2.39
C LYS A 161 -0.48 -8.84 1.16
N LEU A 162 -1.60 -8.17 0.89
CA LEU A 162 -2.43 -8.50 -0.26
C LEU A 162 -1.83 -7.91 -1.53
N LYS A 163 -1.64 -8.76 -2.53
CA LYS A 163 -1.18 -8.35 -3.86
C LYS A 163 -2.36 -8.35 -4.83
N GLN A 164 -2.47 -7.30 -5.63
CA GLN A 164 -3.52 -7.22 -6.64
C GLN A 164 -3.23 -8.19 -7.78
N CYS A 165 -4.25 -8.96 -8.20
CA CYS A 165 -4.14 -9.81 -9.37
C CYS A 165 -4.12 -8.94 -10.63
N ALA A 166 -3.14 -9.15 -11.50
CA ALA A 166 -3.06 -8.43 -12.77
C ALA A 166 -4.33 -8.69 -13.60
N GLY A 167 -4.91 -7.61 -14.13
CA GLY A 167 -6.11 -7.69 -14.97
C GLY A 167 -7.42 -7.95 -14.22
N SER A 168 -7.42 -8.07 -12.89
CA SER A 168 -8.63 -8.24 -12.10
C SER A 168 -8.90 -7.03 -11.22
N SER A 169 -10.11 -6.49 -11.34
CA SER A 169 -10.58 -5.40 -10.48
C SER A 169 -11.18 -5.87 -9.15
N ASN A 170 -11.23 -7.19 -8.92
CA ASN A 170 -11.97 -7.77 -7.80
C ASN A 170 -11.23 -8.86 -7.06
N ARG A 171 -9.99 -9.19 -7.48
CA ARG A 171 -9.20 -10.26 -6.88
C ARG A 171 -7.86 -9.74 -6.41
N CYS A 172 -7.45 -10.21 -5.26
CA CYS A 172 -6.10 -10.10 -4.75
C CYS A 172 -5.61 -11.47 -4.30
N PHE A 173 -4.35 -11.58 -4.01
CA PHE A 173 -3.76 -12.81 -3.53
C PHE A 173 -2.80 -12.57 -2.37
N LEU A 174 -2.60 -13.61 -1.60
CA LEU A 174 -1.62 -13.71 -0.53
C LEU A 174 -0.80 -14.98 -0.76
N LEU A 175 0.51 -14.86 -0.61
CA LEU A 175 1.41 -16.02 -0.59
C LEU A 175 1.61 -16.48 0.85
N MET A 176 1.49 -17.79 1.06
CA MET A 176 1.70 -18.42 2.36
C MET A 176 2.82 -19.46 2.22
N GLU A 177 3.91 -19.23 2.93
CA GLU A 177 5.05 -20.14 2.92
C GLU A 177 4.65 -21.52 3.43
N ALA A 178 5.11 -22.58 2.73
CA ALA A 178 4.75 -23.96 3.05
C ALA A 178 5.15 -24.32 4.49
N PHE A 179 6.36 -23.96 4.91
CA PHE A 179 6.83 -24.24 6.27
C PHE A 179 5.95 -23.59 7.34
N LYS A 180 5.42 -22.35 7.12
CA LYS A 180 4.51 -21.69 8.06
C LYS A 180 3.16 -22.40 8.16
N LEU A 181 2.69 -22.98 7.05
CA LEU A 181 1.48 -23.81 7.08
C LEU A 181 1.72 -25.13 7.82
N LYS A 182 2.91 -25.71 7.69
CA LYS A 182 3.29 -26.92 8.46
C LYS A 182 3.38 -26.62 9.96
N GLU A 183 3.98 -25.50 10.36
CA GLU A 183 4.00 -25.04 11.76
C GLU A 183 2.59 -24.86 12.30
N ALA A 184 1.73 -24.13 11.56
CA ALA A 184 0.35 -23.88 11.96
C ALA A 184 -0.49 -25.18 12.04
N LEU A 185 -0.19 -26.18 11.18
CA LEU A 185 -0.79 -27.52 11.25
C LEU A 185 -0.37 -28.24 12.51
N ALA A 186 0.94 -28.26 12.82
CA ALA A 186 1.47 -28.89 14.03
C ALA A 186 0.91 -28.27 15.32
N GLU A 187 0.64 -26.97 15.29
CA GLU A 187 0.01 -26.23 16.39
C GLU A 187 -1.52 -26.38 16.47
N GLY A 188 -2.15 -27.12 15.55
CA GLY A 188 -3.60 -27.31 15.51
C GLY A 188 -4.40 -26.05 15.15
N LYS A 189 -3.78 -25.07 14.50
CA LYS A 189 -4.40 -23.80 14.13
C LYS A 189 -5.18 -23.83 12.81
N LEU A 190 -4.97 -24.88 12.02
CA LEU A 190 -5.62 -25.07 10.72
C LEU A 190 -6.83 -25.98 10.83
N LYS A 191 -7.81 -25.71 9.94
CA LYS A 191 -8.98 -26.56 9.77
C LYS A 191 -9.43 -26.56 8.29
N GLY A 192 -10.40 -27.42 7.98
CA GLY A 192 -11.05 -27.45 6.67
C GLY A 192 -10.09 -27.73 5.51
N THR A 193 -10.31 -27.05 4.41
CA THR A 193 -9.54 -27.26 3.17
C THR A 193 -8.08 -26.90 3.33
N LEU A 194 -7.76 -25.84 4.07
CA LEU A 194 -6.38 -25.40 4.27
C LEU A 194 -5.59 -26.42 5.10
N GLN A 195 -6.21 -27.07 6.08
CA GLN A 195 -5.60 -28.18 6.81
C GLN A 195 -5.23 -29.33 5.86
N SER A 196 -6.17 -29.76 5.02
CA SER A 196 -5.94 -30.85 4.06
C SER A 196 -4.85 -30.53 3.03
N ILE A 197 -4.68 -29.24 2.68
CA ILE A 197 -3.57 -28.78 1.85
C ILE A 197 -2.25 -28.90 2.63
N ALA A 198 -2.21 -28.36 3.86
CA ALA A 198 -1.01 -28.36 4.68
C ALA A 198 -0.51 -29.76 5.04
N GLU A 199 -1.40 -30.75 5.21
CA GLU A 199 -1.07 -32.14 5.45
C GLU A 199 -0.22 -32.75 4.31
N LYS A 200 -0.48 -32.32 3.07
CA LYS A 200 0.20 -32.80 1.86
C LYS A 200 1.48 -32.07 1.51
N LEU A 201 1.72 -30.92 2.13
CA LEU A 201 2.90 -30.10 1.86
C LEU A 201 4.13 -30.66 2.57
N HIS A 202 5.30 -30.41 1.96
CA HIS A 202 6.61 -30.46 2.61
C HIS A 202 7.06 -29.02 2.94
N GLU A 203 7.94 -28.88 3.92
CA GLU A 203 8.41 -27.56 4.36
C GLU A 203 9.13 -26.78 3.24
N GLU A 204 9.77 -27.51 2.34
CA GLU A 204 10.53 -26.97 1.20
C GLU A 204 9.68 -26.73 -0.06
N ASP A 205 8.37 -26.99 0.00
CA ASP A 205 7.49 -26.76 -1.13
C ASP A 205 7.32 -25.27 -1.42
N ASN A 206 6.91 -24.97 -2.66
CA ASN A 206 6.58 -23.60 -3.06
C ASN A 206 5.45 -23.03 -2.20
N PRO A 207 5.42 -21.70 -2.00
CA PRO A 207 4.34 -21.05 -1.28
C PRO A 207 2.96 -21.34 -1.85
N VAL A 208 1.98 -21.51 -0.99
CA VAL A 208 0.58 -21.67 -1.36
C VAL A 208 -0.01 -20.31 -1.73
N LEU A 209 -0.63 -20.24 -2.90
CA LEU A 209 -1.34 -19.05 -3.36
C LEU A 209 -2.78 -19.06 -2.85
N MET A 210 -3.10 -18.11 -1.96
CA MET A 210 -4.47 -17.85 -1.55
C MET A 210 -5.06 -16.73 -2.40
N VAL A 211 -6.13 -17.01 -3.13
CA VAL A 211 -6.86 -16.01 -3.90
C VAL A 211 -8.05 -15.52 -3.10
N ILE A 212 -8.16 -14.21 -2.97
CA ILE A 212 -9.25 -13.52 -2.28
C ILE A 212 -10.08 -12.80 -3.33
N GLU A 213 -11.37 -13.13 -3.39
CA GLU A 213 -12.32 -12.46 -4.27
C GLU A 213 -13.26 -11.58 -3.43
N PHE A 214 -13.29 -10.28 -3.74
CA PHE A 214 -14.21 -9.35 -3.09
C PHE A 214 -15.62 -9.52 -3.66
N LYS A 215 -16.61 -9.63 -2.80
CA LYS A 215 -18.01 -9.64 -3.22
C LYS A 215 -18.38 -8.29 -3.83
N LYS A 216 -19.12 -8.34 -4.93
CA LYS A 216 -19.65 -7.16 -5.63
C LYS A 216 -20.68 -6.41 -4.79
#